data_7e538fbe6737fe662e1b24c34924b28b
#
_entry.id   7e538fbe6737fe662e1b24c34924b28b
#
_cell.length_a   1.000
_cell.length_b   1.000
_cell.length_c   1.000
_cell.angle_alpha   90.00
_cell.angle_beta   90.00
_cell.angle_gamma   90.00
#
_symmetry.space_group_name_H-M   'P 1'
#
loop_
_entity.id
_entity.type
_entity.pdbx_description
1 polymer ?
#
loop_
_entity_poly.entity_id
_entity_poly.type
_entity_poly.pdbx_seq_one_letter_code
_entity_poly.pdbx_strand_id
1 'polypeptide(L)'
;SGSSDPYCVVKVDNEVVARTATVWKNLNPFWGEEYTLRLPCGFRSLAIYVLDEDTIGQDDIIGKVSLSRQQISAEPRGVDSWLSLVPVDPDEEVQGEIHLELQVPEQGHPRVLRCHLIEARDLAPRDLSGTSDPFARVSCCGHTLETAVIKKTRFPHWDEVLEFELAEGEPGEAVLSVEVWDWDIVGKNDFLGRIEFPLDTICTDPTNGWFQLLPFPSTAKDHGGQLGALRLAVRLVEDRVLPAPYYQPLIQLLTEPILCPGQPHTGTALAVLEEVTSGESRQDVATKLVKIFLGQGLAVPLLDYLTAHELARTTDPNTLFRSNSLASKSMEQFMKVVGLPYLHEVLKPVVNHIFEEKKYVELDPGKMELSRSRRVISFKGSLSEAQVRESSLELLKGYLGDIVDAIVGSVEKCPLLMRVAFKQLRRRVEERFPSAQHEEARYFSISGFLFLRFFAPAVLTPKLFSLREQHADPRTGRTLLLLAK
;
A
#
# COMPACT_ATOMS: atom_id res chain seq x y z
N SER A 1 7.63 -27.59 12.79
CA SER A 1 7.73 -28.03 11.40
C SER A 1 8.53 -26.98 10.64
N GLY A 2 9.67 -27.33 10.02
CA GLY A 2 10.62 -26.39 9.45
C GLY A 2 10.16 -25.60 8.21
N SER A 3 9.04 -24.90 8.26
CA SER A 3 8.56 -23.96 7.24
C SER A 3 7.97 -22.74 7.91
N SER A 4 8.15 -21.57 7.31
CA SER A 4 7.54 -20.29 7.68
C SER A 4 6.66 -19.77 6.55
N ASP A 5 5.74 -18.90 6.88
CA ASP A 5 4.84 -18.21 5.97
C ASP A 5 5.20 -16.69 5.95
N PRO A 6 6.41 -16.32 5.42
CA PRO A 6 6.97 -14.99 5.61
C PRO A 6 6.32 -13.91 4.74
N TYR A 7 6.17 -12.74 5.33
CA TYR A 7 5.83 -11.49 4.67
C TYR A 7 6.65 -10.33 5.25
N CYS A 8 6.70 -9.21 4.53
CA CYS A 8 7.41 -8.02 4.99
C CYS A 8 6.44 -6.88 5.31
N VAL A 9 6.76 -6.13 6.36
CA VAL A 9 6.13 -4.86 6.69
C VAL A 9 7.18 -3.76 6.59
N VAL A 10 6.89 -2.73 5.81
CA VAL A 10 7.75 -1.56 5.66
C VAL A 10 7.23 -0.45 6.55
N LYS A 11 8.09 0.04 7.44
CA LYS A 11 7.80 1.17 8.33
C LYS A 11 8.74 2.35 8.01
N VAL A 12 8.19 3.56 8.00
CA VAL A 12 8.95 4.80 7.94
C VAL A 12 8.67 5.56 9.22
N ASP A 13 9.72 5.89 9.98
CA ASP A 13 9.60 6.50 11.30
C ASP A 13 8.56 5.82 12.20
N ASN A 14 8.55 4.48 12.17
CA ASN A 14 7.63 3.60 12.89
C ASN A 14 6.18 3.52 12.35
N GLU A 15 5.82 4.26 11.33
CA GLU A 15 4.52 4.13 10.64
C GLU A 15 4.56 3.07 9.56
N VAL A 16 3.57 2.17 9.52
CA VAL A 16 3.44 1.16 8.46
C VAL A 16 3.03 1.84 7.16
N VAL A 17 3.87 1.74 6.15
CA VAL A 17 3.65 2.35 4.83
C VAL A 17 3.42 1.34 3.71
N ALA A 18 3.85 0.09 3.90
CA ALA A 18 3.60 -0.99 2.95
C ALA A 18 3.67 -2.36 3.63
N ARG A 19 3.00 -3.35 3.03
CA ARG A 19 3.04 -4.76 3.40
C ARG A 19 3.07 -5.61 2.13
N THR A 20 3.96 -6.60 2.08
CA THR A 20 4.02 -7.56 0.96
C THR A 20 2.96 -8.65 1.07
N ALA A 21 2.82 -9.43 0.01
CA ALA A 21 2.13 -10.72 0.07
C ALA A 21 2.87 -11.68 1.01
N THR A 22 2.12 -12.62 1.58
CA THR A 22 2.69 -13.76 2.32
C THR A 22 3.13 -14.83 1.35
N VAL A 23 4.36 -15.32 1.51
CA VAL A 23 4.89 -16.44 0.73
C VAL A 23 4.80 -17.70 1.58
N TRP A 24 3.83 -18.55 1.26
CA TRP A 24 3.46 -19.70 2.08
C TRP A 24 4.50 -20.83 2.06
N LYS A 25 4.83 -21.34 3.25
CA LYS A 25 5.67 -22.52 3.50
C LYS A 25 7.05 -22.46 2.82
N ASN A 26 7.72 -21.32 2.95
CA ASN A 26 8.98 -21.10 2.27
C ASN A 26 10.00 -20.39 3.17
N LEU A 27 11.17 -20.99 3.35
CA LEU A 27 12.29 -20.41 4.10
C LEU A 27 13.17 -19.49 3.25
N ASN A 28 12.97 -19.48 1.93
CA ASN A 28 13.69 -18.62 0.98
C ASN A 28 12.69 -17.86 0.11
N PRO A 29 11.88 -16.96 0.70
CA PRO A 29 10.82 -16.28 -0.01
C PRO A 29 11.36 -15.31 -1.05
N PHE A 30 10.62 -15.16 -2.14
CA PHE A 30 10.82 -14.13 -3.15
C PHE A 30 9.52 -13.36 -3.34
N TRP A 31 9.49 -12.10 -2.93
CA TRP A 31 8.30 -11.26 -3.08
C TRP A 31 8.27 -10.56 -4.43
N GLY A 32 9.38 -9.95 -4.87
CA GLY A 32 9.47 -9.23 -6.13
C GLY A 32 8.53 -8.02 -6.21
N GLU A 33 8.17 -7.44 -5.08
CA GLU A 33 7.26 -6.30 -5.00
C GLU A 33 8.03 -4.98 -4.93
N GLU A 34 7.50 -3.95 -5.57
CA GLU A 34 8.05 -2.60 -5.60
C GLU A 34 7.00 -1.59 -5.12
N TYR A 35 7.42 -0.69 -4.25
CA TYR A 35 6.59 0.37 -3.69
C TYR A 35 7.23 1.73 -3.92
N THR A 36 6.45 2.69 -4.42
CA THR A 36 6.84 4.10 -4.49
C THR A 36 6.11 4.87 -3.40
N LEU A 37 6.86 5.35 -2.42
CA LEU A 37 6.33 5.99 -1.23
C LEU A 37 6.63 7.50 -1.28
N ARG A 38 5.64 8.32 -0.89
CA ARG A 38 5.86 9.76 -0.65
C ARG A 38 6.18 9.94 0.82
N LEU A 39 7.37 10.43 1.10
CA LEU A 39 7.87 10.59 2.46
C LEU A 39 7.91 12.06 2.87
N PRO A 40 7.72 12.38 4.16
CA PRO A 40 8.00 13.71 4.70
C PRO A 40 9.47 14.07 4.50
N CYS A 41 9.74 15.35 4.24
CA CYS A 41 11.14 15.82 4.05
C CYS A 41 12.06 15.52 5.23
N GLY A 42 11.52 15.36 6.43
CA GLY A 42 12.25 15.12 7.68
C GLY A 42 12.25 13.67 8.16
N PHE A 43 11.84 12.67 7.35
CA PHE A 43 11.88 11.29 7.79
C PHE A 43 13.29 10.87 8.22
N ARG A 44 13.40 9.99 9.21
CA ARG A 44 14.66 9.60 9.85
C ARG A 44 15.14 8.24 9.43
N SER A 45 14.23 7.26 9.35
CA SER A 45 14.56 5.87 9.13
C SER A 45 13.50 5.12 8.34
N LEU A 46 13.98 4.11 7.62
CA LEU A 46 13.19 3.09 6.96
C LEU A 46 13.51 1.76 7.63
N ALA A 47 12.50 1.05 8.09
CA ALA A 47 12.67 -0.29 8.65
C ALA A 47 11.80 -1.29 7.88
N ILE A 48 12.33 -2.47 7.63
CA ILE A 48 11.63 -3.57 6.99
C ILE A 48 11.66 -4.75 7.96
N TYR A 49 10.48 -5.15 8.40
CA TYR A 49 10.28 -6.28 9.30
C TYR A 49 9.90 -7.50 8.47
N VAL A 50 10.49 -8.64 8.78
CA VAL A 50 10.10 -9.94 8.23
C VAL A 50 9.35 -10.68 9.32
N LEU A 51 8.09 -11.05 9.04
CA LEU A 51 7.21 -11.73 9.97
C LEU A 51 6.80 -13.09 9.41
N ASP A 52 6.47 -14.01 10.29
CA ASP A 52 5.83 -15.28 9.97
C ASP A 52 4.32 -15.16 10.23
N GLU A 53 3.50 -15.39 9.22
CA GLU A 53 2.04 -15.27 9.36
C GLU A 53 1.47 -16.50 10.05
N ASP A 54 0.93 -16.31 11.24
CA ASP A 54 0.31 -17.37 12.02
C ASP A 54 -1.21 -17.42 11.81
N THR A 55 -1.73 -18.65 11.67
CA THR A 55 -3.18 -18.86 11.47
C THR A 55 -3.98 -18.61 12.76
N ILE A 56 -3.34 -18.66 13.91
CA ILE A 56 -3.92 -18.49 15.24
C ILE A 56 -2.88 -17.82 16.14
N GLY A 57 -3.14 -16.59 16.57
CA GLY A 57 -2.24 -15.83 17.44
C GLY A 57 -1.74 -14.55 16.82
N GLN A 58 -0.68 -14.01 17.39
CA GLN A 58 0.09 -12.91 16.78
C GLN A 58 1.16 -13.48 15.87
N ASP A 59 1.43 -12.79 14.77
CA ASP A 59 2.48 -13.18 13.83
C ASP A 59 3.86 -13.05 14.49
N ASP A 60 4.69 -14.07 14.37
CA ASP A 60 6.04 -14.06 14.92
C ASP A 60 6.98 -13.19 14.09
N ILE A 61 7.78 -12.34 14.75
CA ILE A 61 8.77 -11.52 14.08
C ILE A 61 10.05 -12.34 13.89
N ILE A 62 10.44 -12.57 12.63
CA ILE A 62 11.68 -13.25 12.27
C ILE A 62 12.88 -12.31 12.49
N GLY A 63 12.73 -11.04 12.09
CA GLY A 63 13.77 -10.04 12.25
C GLY A 63 13.49 -8.78 11.44
N LYS A 64 14.38 -7.79 11.56
CA LYS A 64 14.26 -6.52 10.82
C LYS A 64 15.57 -6.11 10.15
N VAL A 65 15.43 -5.23 9.16
CA VAL A 65 16.50 -4.43 8.56
C VAL A 65 16.13 -2.97 8.72
N SER A 66 17.07 -2.14 9.16
CA SER A 66 16.86 -0.69 9.28
C SER A 66 17.91 0.09 8.49
N LEU A 67 17.47 1.12 7.79
CA LEU A 67 18.29 2.06 7.04
C LEU A 67 17.94 3.48 7.47
N SER A 68 18.92 4.23 7.93
CA SER A 68 18.74 5.66 8.18
C SER A 68 18.62 6.43 6.87
N ARG A 69 17.93 7.58 6.90
CA ARG A 69 17.90 8.51 5.76
C ARG A 69 19.31 8.81 5.25
N GLN A 70 20.25 8.98 6.17
CA GLN A 70 21.64 9.30 5.86
C GLN A 70 22.32 8.19 5.05
N GLN A 71 22.10 6.92 5.43
CA GLN A 71 22.61 5.76 4.68
C GLN A 71 22.01 5.68 3.28
N ILE A 72 20.71 5.91 3.13
CA ILE A 72 20.04 5.86 1.83
C ILE A 72 20.49 7.04 0.95
N SER A 73 20.63 8.25 1.51
CA SER A 73 21.05 9.45 0.78
C SER A 73 22.51 9.41 0.36
N ALA A 74 23.37 8.68 1.07
CA ALA A 74 24.77 8.51 0.73
C ALA A 74 24.98 7.73 -0.58
N GLU A 75 23.97 6.96 -1.01
CA GLU A 75 24.02 6.14 -2.22
C GLU A 75 23.11 6.76 -3.33
N PRO A 76 23.64 7.61 -4.21
CA PRO A 76 22.84 8.30 -5.23
C PRO A 76 22.13 7.36 -6.22
N ARG A 77 22.65 6.15 -6.40
CA ARG A 77 22.05 5.10 -7.24
C ARG A 77 21.04 4.24 -6.50
N GLY A 78 20.92 4.44 -5.18
CA GLY A 78 20.17 3.60 -4.26
C GLY A 78 21.00 2.47 -3.67
N VAL A 79 20.50 1.93 -2.56
CA VAL A 79 21.04 0.73 -1.90
C VAL A 79 20.42 -0.49 -2.59
N ASP A 80 21.23 -1.39 -3.12
CA ASP A 80 20.79 -2.71 -3.65
C ASP A 80 21.75 -3.77 -3.11
N SER A 81 21.35 -4.42 -2.04
CA SER A 81 22.21 -5.37 -1.35
C SER A 81 21.45 -6.36 -0.47
N TRP A 82 22.15 -7.42 -0.08
CA TRP A 82 21.73 -8.32 0.99
C TRP A 82 22.09 -7.70 2.34
N LEU A 83 21.11 -7.54 3.21
CA LEU A 83 21.30 -7.04 4.57
C LEU A 83 20.91 -8.13 5.57
N SER A 84 21.75 -8.33 6.59
CA SER A 84 21.48 -9.29 7.65
C SER A 84 20.28 -8.86 8.48
N LEU A 85 19.39 -9.80 8.77
CA LEU A 85 18.29 -9.56 9.69
C LEU A 85 18.84 -9.49 11.12
N VAL A 86 18.43 -8.47 11.84
CA VAL A 86 18.69 -8.33 13.28
C VAL A 86 17.45 -8.71 14.09
N PRO A 87 17.63 -9.28 15.29
CA PRO A 87 16.50 -9.59 16.16
C PRO A 87 15.77 -8.30 16.57
N VAL A 88 14.47 -8.42 16.77
CA VAL A 88 13.62 -7.34 17.28
C VAL A 88 13.32 -7.63 18.74
N ASP A 89 13.66 -6.69 19.61
CA ASP A 89 13.20 -6.73 20.99
C ASP A 89 11.69 -6.39 21.00
N PRO A 90 10.84 -7.16 21.69
CA PRO A 90 9.45 -6.82 21.85
C PRO A 90 9.23 -5.38 22.34
N ASP A 91 10.12 -4.85 23.16
CA ASP A 91 10.09 -3.47 23.66
C ASP A 91 10.38 -2.40 22.58
N GLU A 92 10.90 -2.79 21.42
CA GLU A 92 11.09 -1.92 20.26
C GLU A 92 9.84 -1.83 19.37
N GLU A 93 8.85 -2.70 19.55
CA GLU A 93 7.58 -2.72 18.82
C GLU A 93 6.59 -1.73 19.42
N VAL A 94 6.84 -0.45 19.20
CA VAL A 94 6.01 0.65 19.68
C VAL A 94 5.10 1.16 18.57
N GLN A 95 3.83 1.34 18.90
CA GLN A 95 2.83 1.99 18.04
C GLN A 95 1.90 2.87 18.86
N GLY A 96 1.18 3.77 18.19
CA GLY A 96 0.17 4.61 18.80
C GLY A 96 0.69 5.99 19.19
N GLU A 97 -0.24 6.81 19.67
CA GLU A 97 -0.01 8.20 20.03
C GLU A 97 -0.60 8.51 21.40
N ILE A 98 -0.02 9.49 22.06
CA ILE A 98 -0.50 10.02 23.34
C ILE A 98 -0.91 11.50 23.19
N HIS A 99 -2.06 11.86 23.76
CA HIS A 99 -2.54 13.23 23.86
C HIS A 99 -2.24 13.78 25.25
N LEU A 100 -1.48 14.83 25.29
CA LEU A 100 -1.07 15.48 26.52
C LEU A 100 -0.96 17.00 26.38
N GLU A 101 -1.02 17.68 27.52
CA GLU A 101 -0.79 19.11 27.65
C GLU A 101 0.28 19.36 28.73
N LEU A 102 1.29 20.13 28.38
CA LEU A 102 2.41 20.50 29.24
C LEU A 102 2.47 22.01 29.41
N GLN A 103 2.48 22.49 30.64
CA GLN A 103 2.59 23.91 30.93
C GLN A 103 3.33 24.18 32.26
N VAL A 104 4.09 25.25 32.27
CA VAL A 104 4.66 25.84 33.49
C VAL A 104 4.00 27.19 33.67
N PRO A 105 3.10 27.39 34.65
CA PRO A 105 2.41 28.65 34.89
C PRO A 105 3.44 29.74 35.20
N GLU A 106 3.25 30.93 34.62
CA GLU A 106 4.15 32.08 34.82
C GLU A 106 4.15 32.65 36.24
N GLN A 107 3.10 32.37 37.01
CA GLN A 107 2.92 32.89 38.37
C GLN A 107 2.85 31.75 39.40
N GLY A 108 3.77 31.76 40.33
CA GLY A 108 3.80 30.82 41.47
C GLY A 108 5.23 30.55 41.96
N HIS A 109 5.41 30.50 43.27
CA HIS A 109 6.62 29.94 43.91
C HIS A 109 6.15 28.85 44.89
N PRO A 110 6.62 27.57 44.75
CA PRO A 110 7.61 27.09 43.77
C PRO A 110 7.05 27.03 42.34
N ARG A 111 7.93 27.01 41.32
CA ARG A 111 7.55 26.78 39.93
C ARG A 111 7.11 25.33 39.81
N VAL A 112 5.96 25.09 39.21
CA VAL A 112 5.36 23.75 39.07
C VAL A 112 5.16 23.48 37.59
N LEU A 113 5.69 22.33 37.09
CA LEU A 113 5.36 21.80 35.79
C LEU A 113 4.07 20.99 35.95
N ARG A 114 3.05 21.33 35.18
CA ARG A 114 1.80 20.57 35.08
C ARG A 114 1.81 19.73 33.82
N CYS A 115 1.68 18.43 33.98
CA CYS A 115 1.58 17.45 32.91
C CYS A 115 0.19 16.84 32.94
N HIS A 116 -0.70 17.26 32.05
CA HIS A 116 -2.03 16.71 31.90
C HIS A 116 -2.01 15.60 30.87
N LEU A 117 -2.12 14.37 31.32
CA LEU A 117 -2.21 13.16 30.49
C LEU A 117 -3.67 12.87 30.20
N ILE A 118 -4.10 13.12 28.97
CA ILE A 118 -5.50 13.05 28.60
C ILE A 118 -5.86 11.62 28.18
N GLU A 119 -5.29 11.14 27.11
CA GLU A 119 -5.62 9.85 26.51
C GLU A 119 -4.49 9.33 25.62
N ALA A 120 -4.57 8.06 25.20
CA ALA A 120 -3.74 7.52 24.13
C ALA A 120 -4.59 6.71 23.15
N ARG A 121 -4.06 6.44 21.97
CA ARG A 121 -4.76 5.67 20.94
C ARG A 121 -3.83 4.74 20.20
N ASP A 122 -4.40 3.64 19.70
CA ASP A 122 -3.73 2.63 18.89
C ASP A 122 -2.47 2.03 19.53
N LEU A 123 -2.46 1.88 20.86
CA LEU A 123 -1.35 1.25 21.56
C LEU A 123 -1.13 -0.20 21.10
N ALA A 124 0.11 -0.68 21.21
CA ALA A 124 0.43 -2.06 20.92
C ALA A 124 -0.35 -3.02 21.83
N PRO A 125 -0.98 -4.08 21.32
CA PRO A 125 -1.56 -5.12 22.16
C PRO A 125 -0.43 -5.98 22.75
N ARG A 126 -0.40 -6.14 24.07
CA ARG A 126 0.55 -7.02 24.77
C ARG A 126 -0.12 -8.24 25.39
N ASP A 127 -1.40 -8.14 25.71
CA ASP A 127 -2.19 -9.24 26.21
C ASP A 127 -2.59 -10.23 25.11
N LEU A 128 -2.76 -11.51 25.46
CA LEU A 128 -3.32 -12.55 24.60
C LEU A 128 -4.74 -12.22 24.08
N SER A 129 -5.44 -11.30 24.76
CA SER A 129 -6.77 -10.82 24.35
C SER A 129 -6.72 -9.79 23.20
N GLY A 130 -5.54 -9.36 22.76
CA GLY A 130 -5.38 -8.31 21.76
C GLY A 130 -5.57 -6.89 22.32
N THR A 131 -5.49 -6.73 23.66
CA THR A 131 -5.55 -5.47 24.37
C THR A 131 -4.29 -5.25 25.20
N SER A 132 -4.27 -4.22 26.02
CA SER A 132 -3.29 -3.94 27.06
C SER A 132 -3.99 -3.31 28.26
N ASP A 133 -3.32 -3.29 29.42
CA ASP A 133 -3.74 -2.60 30.63
C ASP A 133 -2.88 -1.33 30.84
N PRO A 134 -2.99 -0.29 29.98
CA PRO A 134 -2.02 0.79 29.93
C PRO A 134 -2.08 1.76 31.11
N PHE A 135 -0.90 2.18 31.56
CA PHE A 135 -0.68 3.33 32.44
C PHE A 135 0.50 4.15 31.96
N ALA A 136 0.55 5.42 32.30
CA ALA A 136 1.65 6.29 31.96
C ALA A 136 2.53 6.57 33.18
N ARG A 137 3.85 6.53 32.99
CA ARG A 137 4.87 6.88 33.96
C ARG A 137 5.58 8.15 33.48
N VAL A 138 5.53 9.20 34.28
CA VAL A 138 6.14 10.48 33.95
C VAL A 138 7.29 10.73 34.91
N SER A 139 8.46 11.03 34.36
CA SER A 139 9.66 11.32 35.12
C SER A 139 10.22 12.69 34.77
N CYS A 140 10.49 13.49 35.77
CA CYS A 140 11.06 14.81 35.65
C CYS A 140 11.96 15.12 36.86
N CYS A 141 13.17 15.65 36.65
CA CYS A 141 14.07 16.11 37.70
C CYS A 141 14.28 15.08 38.85
N GLY A 142 14.36 13.79 38.51
CA GLY A 142 14.57 12.71 39.46
C GLY A 142 13.31 12.26 40.22
N HIS A 143 12.16 12.86 39.97
CA HIS A 143 10.87 12.44 40.51
C HIS A 143 10.08 11.69 39.43
N THR A 144 9.34 10.65 39.85
CA THR A 144 8.51 9.83 38.97
C THR A 144 7.11 9.71 39.55
N LEU A 145 6.11 10.00 38.72
CA LEU A 145 4.69 9.85 39.03
C LEU A 145 4.01 8.94 37.99
N GLU A 146 2.95 8.27 38.37
CA GLU A 146 2.23 7.34 37.51
C GLU A 146 0.72 7.65 37.51
N THR A 147 0.07 7.39 36.35
CA THR A 147 -1.38 7.44 36.26
C THR A 147 -2.02 6.16 36.78
N ALA A 148 -3.34 6.14 36.87
CA ALA A 148 -4.10 4.92 37.06
C ALA A 148 -3.95 3.95 35.88
N VAL A 149 -4.09 2.65 36.14
CA VAL A 149 -4.13 1.62 35.11
C VAL A 149 -5.53 1.55 34.52
N ILE A 150 -5.64 1.68 33.19
CA ILE A 150 -6.90 1.49 32.46
C ILE A 150 -6.89 0.09 31.85
N LYS A 151 -7.81 -0.77 32.28
CA LYS A 151 -7.77 -2.18 31.93
C LYS A 151 -8.38 -2.49 30.56
N LYS A 152 -7.76 -3.44 29.84
CA LYS A 152 -8.27 -4.10 28.63
C LYS A 152 -8.61 -3.13 27.49
N THR A 153 -7.71 -2.21 27.21
CA THR A 153 -7.91 -1.23 26.13
C THR A 153 -6.60 -0.88 25.43
N ARG A 154 -6.69 -0.53 24.15
CA ARG A 154 -5.63 0.10 23.38
C ARG A 154 -5.87 1.61 23.23
N PHE A 155 -6.94 2.12 23.83
CA PHE A 155 -7.41 3.51 23.77
C PHE A 155 -7.71 4.02 25.18
N PRO A 156 -6.71 4.09 26.08
CA PRO A 156 -6.92 4.54 27.45
C PRO A 156 -7.28 6.02 27.51
N HIS A 157 -8.13 6.38 28.43
CA HIS A 157 -8.47 7.75 28.79
C HIS A 157 -8.22 7.94 30.27
N TRP A 158 -7.13 8.66 30.61
CA TRP A 158 -6.72 8.89 32.00
C TRP A 158 -7.31 10.18 32.55
N ASP A 159 -7.19 11.29 31.82
CA ASP A 159 -7.59 12.65 32.21
C ASP A 159 -6.98 13.06 33.57
N GLU A 160 -5.71 12.74 33.77
CA GLU A 160 -4.99 12.98 35.02
C GLU A 160 -3.94 14.07 34.87
N VAL A 161 -3.84 14.94 35.90
CA VAL A 161 -2.82 15.99 36.01
C VAL A 161 -1.76 15.56 37.01
N LEU A 162 -0.51 15.46 36.55
CA LEU A 162 0.67 15.20 37.37
C LEU A 162 1.47 16.50 37.52
N GLU A 163 1.87 16.83 38.74
CA GLU A 163 2.58 18.08 39.04
C GLU A 163 3.98 17.81 39.60
N PHE A 164 4.97 18.51 39.04
CA PHE A 164 6.37 18.40 39.45
C PHE A 164 6.89 19.75 39.88
N GLU A 165 7.43 19.84 41.11
CA GLU A 165 8.10 21.03 41.58
C GLU A 165 9.48 21.17 40.90
N LEU A 166 9.73 22.33 40.28
CA LEU A 166 10.99 22.66 39.62
C LEU A 166 11.88 23.46 40.56
N ALA A 167 13.11 22.97 40.80
CA ALA A 167 14.09 23.67 41.64
C ALA A 167 14.56 24.98 41.00
N GLU A 168 14.89 25.96 41.80
CA GLU A 168 15.49 27.20 41.33
C GLU A 168 16.90 26.93 40.80
N GLY A 169 17.13 27.20 39.51
CA GLY A 169 18.45 27.09 38.88
C GLY A 169 18.63 25.91 37.93
N GLU A 170 17.66 24.99 37.79
CA GLU A 170 17.70 23.94 36.75
C GLU A 170 16.95 24.43 35.52
N PRO A 171 17.66 24.88 34.51
CA PRO A 171 17.24 24.44 33.19
C PRO A 171 18.37 24.44 32.17
N GLY A 172 18.82 23.44 31.70
CA GLY A 172 19.70 23.42 30.54
C GLY A 172 19.63 22.10 29.81
N GLU A 173 19.57 21.03 30.56
CA GLU A 173 19.56 19.69 30.00
C GLU A 173 18.47 18.76 30.60
N ALA A 174 17.58 19.32 31.46
CA ALA A 174 16.53 18.52 32.06
C ALA A 174 15.44 18.18 31.04
N VAL A 175 15.02 16.93 31.06
CA VAL A 175 14.03 16.36 30.13
C VAL A 175 12.86 15.79 30.92
N LEU A 176 11.64 16.09 30.47
CA LEU A 176 10.45 15.40 30.89
C LEU A 176 10.31 14.14 30.02
N SER A 177 10.31 12.96 30.65
CA SER A 177 10.07 11.69 29.99
C SER A 177 8.69 11.17 30.34
N VAL A 178 7.89 10.84 29.31
CA VAL A 178 6.58 10.19 29.45
C VAL A 178 6.68 8.83 28.81
N GLU A 179 6.51 7.79 29.62
CA GLU A 179 6.55 6.38 29.21
C GLU A 179 5.16 5.77 29.39
N VAL A 180 4.70 4.96 28.44
CA VAL A 180 3.48 4.17 28.53
C VAL A 180 3.86 2.71 28.67
N TRP A 181 3.23 2.04 29.64
CA TRP A 181 3.48 0.66 30.00
C TRP A 181 2.19 -0.13 30.07
N ASP A 182 2.27 -1.40 29.76
CA ASP A 182 1.23 -2.39 30.01
C ASP A 182 1.44 -3.00 31.41
N TRP A 183 0.40 -2.98 32.21
CA TRP A 183 0.45 -3.47 33.59
C TRP A 183 0.15 -4.97 33.65
N ASP A 184 1.08 -5.74 34.18
CA ASP A 184 0.98 -7.17 34.37
C ASP A 184 0.85 -7.56 35.84
N ILE A 185 -0.06 -8.52 36.13
CA ILE A 185 -0.24 -9.09 37.48
C ILE A 185 0.97 -9.95 37.87
N VAL A 186 1.61 -10.62 36.89
CA VAL A 186 2.70 -11.57 37.11
C VAL A 186 3.77 -11.29 36.06
N GLY A 187 4.92 -10.80 36.51
CA GLY A 187 6.05 -10.53 35.64
C GLY A 187 6.52 -9.08 35.68
N LYS A 188 7.13 -8.63 34.62
CA LYS A 188 7.50 -7.24 34.41
C LYS A 188 6.46 -6.63 33.47
N ASN A 189 6.12 -5.38 33.72
CA ASN A 189 5.28 -4.62 32.82
C ASN A 189 5.93 -4.52 31.44
N ASP A 190 5.13 -4.67 30.38
CA ASP A 190 5.59 -4.56 29.01
C ASP A 190 5.60 -3.10 28.54
N PHE A 191 6.64 -2.73 27.83
CA PHE A 191 6.81 -1.37 27.34
C PHE A 191 5.90 -1.09 26.12
N LEU A 192 5.17 0.04 26.14
CA LEU A 192 4.27 0.45 25.07
C LEU A 192 4.79 1.66 24.26
N GLY A 193 5.75 2.41 24.82
CA GLY A 193 6.36 3.52 24.13
C GLY A 193 6.70 4.69 25.03
N ARG A 194 7.49 5.63 24.52
CA ARG A 194 7.87 6.84 25.26
C ARG A 194 7.93 8.07 24.37
N ILE A 195 7.86 9.22 25.01
CA ILE A 195 8.19 10.52 24.41
C ILE A 195 8.92 11.38 25.41
N GLU A 196 9.81 12.24 24.92
CA GLU A 196 10.61 13.13 25.74
C GLU A 196 10.47 14.58 25.27
N PHE A 197 10.41 15.50 26.24
CA PHE A 197 10.30 16.93 25.99
C PHE A 197 11.41 17.66 26.77
N PRO A 198 12.24 18.49 26.12
CA PRO A 198 13.16 19.36 26.82
C PRO A 198 12.38 20.36 27.69
N LEU A 199 12.80 20.54 28.95
CA LEU A 199 12.12 21.44 29.88
C LEU A 199 12.18 22.90 29.46
N ASP A 200 13.27 23.31 28.85
CA ASP A 200 13.45 24.68 28.33
C ASP A 200 12.37 25.05 27.29
N THR A 201 12.02 24.07 26.44
CA THR A 201 10.94 24.23 25.43
C THR A 201 9.59 24.42 26.10
N ILE A 202 9.26 23.56 27.11
CA ILE A 202 7.98 23.62 27.82
C ILE A 202 7.85 24.93 28.62
N CYS A 203 8.96 25.38 29.17
CA CYS A 203 8.98 26.64 29.95
C CYS A 203 8.77 27.88 29.08
N THR A 204 9.08 27.79 27.78
CA THR A 204 8.97 28.90 26.84
C THR A 204 7.61 28.90 26.11
N ASP A 205 7.09 27.74 25.79
CA ASP A 205 5.85 27.59 25.02
C ASP A 205 5.04 26.37 25.53
N PRO A 206 3.82 26.58 26.02
CA PRO A 206 2.95 25.49 26.44
C PRO A 206 2.69 24.53 25.29
N THR A 207 2.85 23.25 25.54
CA THR A 207 2.71 22.20 24.55
C THR A 207 1.38 21.45 24.75
N ASN A 208 0.55 21.38 23.72
CA ASN A 208 -0.70 20.60 23.71
C ASN A 208 -0.89 19.92 22.35
N GLY A 209 -1.14 18.63 22.34
CA GLY A 209 -1.40 17.88 21.11
C GLY A 209 -1.23 16.36 21.23
N TRP A 210 -1.35 15.70 20.08
CA TRP A 210 -1.07 14.29 19.89
C TRP A 210 0.39 14.08 19.51
N PHE A 211 1.05 13.15 20.18
CA PHE A 211 2.45 12.83 19.97
C PHE A 211 2.64 11.34 19.77
N GLN A 212 3.42 10.99 18.76
CA GLN A 212 3.74 9.60 18.47
C GLN A 212 4.66 9.03 19.55
N LEU A 213 4.31 7.86 20.04
CA LEU A 213 5.15 7.10 20.96
C LEU A 213 6.33 6.47 20.21
N LEU A 214 7.50 6.49 20.82
CA LEU A 214 8.76 6.03 20.26
C LEU A 214 9.31 4.87 21.10
N PRO A 215 10.06 3.94 20.50
CA PRO A 215 10.78 2.88 21.22
C PRO A 215 11.96 3.45 22.01
N PHE A 216 12.51 2.65 22.93
CA PHE A 216 13.83 2.94 23.49
C PHE A 216 14.89 2.96 22.36
N PRO A 217 15.95 3.77 22.49
CA PRO A 217 17.09 3.67 21.59
C PRO A 217 17.62 2.25 21.58
N SER A 218 17.69 1.64 20.39
CA SER A 218 18.16 0.25 20.26
C SER A 218 19.57 0.10 20.82
N THR A 219 19.73 -0.81 21.77
CA THR A 219 21.04 -1.29 22.24
C THR A 219 21.42 -2.63 21.63
N ALA A 220 20.64 -3.11 20.64
CA ALA A 220 20.83 -4.41 20.02
C ALA A 220 22.23 -4.49 19.39
N LYS A 221 23.04 -5.41 19.89
CA LYS A 221 24.30 -5.79 19.27
C LYS A 221 23.96 -6.58 18.00
N ASP A 222 24.58 -6.21 16.90
CA ASP A 222 24.50 -6.95 15.64
C ASP A 222 24.95 -8.40 15.87
N HIS A 223 24.00 -9.32 15.90
CA HIS A 223 24.24 -10.75 16.02
C HIS A 223 24.42 -11.43 14.65
N GLY A 224 24.89 -10.68 13.66
CA GLY A 224 25.23 -11.06 12.29
C GLY A 224 24.84 -12.46 11.84
N GLY A 225 23.85 -12.56 10.96
CA GLY A 225 23.63 -13.72 10.11
C GLY A 225 22.86 -14.91 10.67
N GLN A 226 22.49 -14.96 11.97
CA GLN A 226 21.75 -16.10 12.54
C GLN A 226 20.29 -16.18 12.11
N LEU A 227 19.66 -15.04 11.79
CA LEU A 227 18.26 -14.94 11.39
C LEU A 227 18.06 -14.94 9.88
N GLY A 228 19.14 -14.96 9.11
CA GLY A 228 19.12 -14.86 7.66
C GLY A 228 19.37 -13.42 7.17
N ALA A 229 19.15 -13.20 5.88
CA ALA A 229 19.37 -11.92 5.23
C ALA A 229 18.22 -11.57 4.27
N LEU A 230 17.94 -10.28 4.16
CA LEU A 230 16.96 -9.71 3.23
C LEU A 230 17.68 -8.97 2.11
N ARG A 231 17.40 -9.30 0.84
CA ARG A 231 17.82 -8.49 -0.29
C ARG A 231 16.76 -7.45 -0.58
N LEU A 232 17.20 -6.20 -0.61
CA LEU A 232 16.34 -5.08 -0.96
C LEU A 232 17.07 -4.08 -1.85
N ALA A 233 16.29 -3.36 -2.66
CA ALA A 233 16.71 -2.19 -3.39
C ALA A 233 15.91 -0.98 -2.87
N VAL A 234 16.60 0.04 -2.37
CA VAL A 234 16.00 1.28 -1.86
C VAL A 234 16.67 2.47 -2.49
N ARG A 235 15.89 3.36 -3.08
CA ARG A 235 16.37 4.60 -3.65
C ARG A 235 15.56 5.78 -3.13
N LEU A 236 16.25 6.79 -2.61
CA LEU A 236 15.66 8.06 -2.25
C LEU A 236 15.79 9.03 -3.43
N VAL A 237 14.66 9.60 -3.85
CA VAL A 237 14.61 10.65 -4.87
C VAL A 237 14.07 11.92 -4.21
N GLU A 238 14.86 12.98 -4.22
CA GLU A 238 14.45 14.30 -3.75
C GLU A 238 14.22 15.21 -4.96
N ASP A 239 12.96 15.50 -5.24
CA ASP A 239 12.57 16.38 -6.34
C ASP A 239 12.30 17.80 -5.81
N ARG A 240 12.97 18.79 -6.41
CA ARG A 240 12.63 20.19 -6.19
C ARG A 240 11.52 20.60 -7.13
N VAL A 241 10.32 20.79 -6.58
CA VAL A 241 9.16 21.21 -7.35
C VAL A 241 9.08 22.73 -7.37
N LEU A 242 9.16 23.32 -8.57
CA LEU A 242 8.97 24.74 -8.78
C LEU A 242 7.47 25.10 -8.71
N PRO A 243 7.11 26.36 -8.46
CA PRO A 243 5.74 26.83 -8.61
C PRO A 243 5.16 26.53 -10.01
N ALA A 244 3.87 26.21 -10.07
CA ALA A 244 3.18 25.78 -11.30
C ALA A 244 3.45 26.66 -12.55
N PRO A 245 3.54 28.00 -12.48
CA PRO A 245 3.83 28.83 -13.64
C PRO A 245 5.13 28.52 -14.37
N TYR A 246 6.14 28.00 -13.67
CA TYR A 246 7.42 27.63 -14.31
C TYR A 246 7.30 26.43 -15.27
N TYR A 247 6.26 25.61 -15.10
CA TYR A 247 6.00 24.45 -15.97
C TYR A 247 5.06 24.78 -17.14
N GLN A 248 4.53 26.00 -17.22
CA GLN A 248 3.59 26.40 -18.26
C GLN A 248 4.16 26.23 -19.69
N PRO A 249 5.44 26.54 -19.97
CA PRO A 249 6.03 26.28 -21.30
C PRO A 249 6.00 24.80 -21.69
N LEU A 250 6.25 23.88 -20.74
CA LEU A 250 6.15 22.44 -20.98
C LEU A 250 4.72 22.01 -21.26
N ILE A 251 3.76 22.52 -20.49
CA ILE A 251 2.34 22.24 -20.70
C ILE A 251 1.90 22.70 -22.09
N GLN A 252 2.29 23.90 -22.50
CA GLN A 252 2.01 24.43 -23.85
C GLN A 252 2.60 23.53 -24.94
N LEU A 253 3.85 23.14 -24.80
CA LEU A 253 4.53 22.26 -25.75
C LEU A 253 3.82 20.90 -25.90
N LEU A 254 3.34 20.34 -24.80
CA LEU A 254 2.63 19.06 -24.79
C LEU A 254 1.21 19.16 -25.38
N THR A 255 0.50 20.29 -25.13
CA THR A 255 -0.89 20.49 -25.54
C THR A 255 -1.03 21.07 -26.96
N GLU A 256 0.00 21.71 -27.49
CA GLU A 256 -0.01 22.35 -28.81
C GLU A 256 -0.48 21.41 -29.94
N PRO A 257 0.01 20.15 -30.07
CA PRO A 257 -0.43 19.25 -31.14
C PRO A 257 -1.94 18.95 -31.12
N ILE A 258 -2.55 19.09 -29.97
CA ILE A 258 -3.99 18.83 -29.75
C ILE A 258 -4.84 20.08 -29.99
N LEU A 259 -4.34 21.24 -29.55
CA LEU A 259 -5.04 22.52 -29.68
C LEU A 259 -4.94 23.10 -31.07
N CYS A 260 -3.90 22.75 -31.85
CA CYS A 260 -3.66 23.22 -33.21
C CYS A 260 -3.75 22.05 -34.20
N PRO A 261 -4.96 21.53 -34.50
CA PRO A 261 -5.14 20.44 -35.44
C PRO A 261 -4.69 20.87 -36.85
N GLY A 262 -3.86 20.08 -37.51
CA GLY A 262 -3.33 20.34 -38.85
C GLY A 262 -1.81 20.36 -38.95
N GLN A 263 -1.12 20.32 -37.83
CA GLN A 263 0.33 20.11 -37.83
C GLN A 263 0.69 18.61 -38.03
N PRO A 264 1.77 18.29 -38.74
CA PRO A 264 2.22 16.91 -38.86
C PRO A 264 2.60 16.38 -37.46
N HIS A 265 2.27 15.11 -37.18
CA HIS A 265 2.60 14.46 -35.90
C HIS A 265 4.12 14.40 -35.67
N THR A 266 4.87 14.20 -36.72
CA THR A 266 6.35 14.14 -36.70
C THR A 266 6.95 15.45 -36.18
N GLY A 267 7.78 15.35 -35.14
CA GLY A 267 8.44 16.50 -34.53
C GLY A 267 7.68 17.13 -33.36
N THR A 268 6.47 16.65 -33.03
CA THR A 268 5.77 17.09 -31.82
C THR A 268 6.37 16.47 -30.56
N ALA A 269 6.18 17.11 -29.39
CA ALA A 269 6.64 16.58 -28.12
C ALA A 269 6.04 15.19 -27.82
N LEU A 270 4.78 14.96 -28.19
CA LEU A 270 4.13 13.65 -28.00
C LEU A 270 4.74 12.57 -28.91
N ALA A 271 5.09 12.90 -30.15
CA ALA A 271 5.77 11.97 -31.04
C ALA A 271 7.16 11.60 -30.52
N VAL A 272 7.91 12.57 -30.03
CA VAL A 272 9.23 12.32 -29.41
C VAL A 272 9.08 11.43 -28.19
N LEU A 273 8.11 11.68 -27.31
CA LEU A 273 7.87 10.83 -26.15
C LEU A 273 7.50 9.40 -26.55
N GLU A 274 6.74 9.20 -27.60
CA GLU A 274 6.41 7.86 -28.12
C GLU A 274 7.66 7.13 -28.65
N GLU A 275 8.54 7.85 -29.33
CA GLU A 275 9.75 7.30 -29.93
C GLU A 275 10.83 6.93 -28.90
N VAL A 276 11.05 7.80 -27.92
CA VAL A 276 12.13 7.61 -26.92
C VAL A 276 11.75 6.72 -25.74
N THR A 277 10.46 6.43 -25.54
CA THR A 277 9.99 5.60 -24.42
C THR A 277 9.78 4.15 -24.83
N SER A 278 10.07 3.24 -23.89
CA SER A 278 9.83 1.80 -24.05
C SER A 278 9.51 1.13 -22.71
N GLY A 279 8.81 0.00 -22.73
CA GLY A 279 8.54 -0.80 -21.54
C GLY A 279 7.96 0.02 -20.38
N GLU A 280 8.62 -0.05 -19.22
CA GLU A 280 8.21 0.63 -17.99
C GLU A 280 8.22 2.15 -18.11
N SER A 281 9.21 2.72 -18.78
CA SER A 281 9.29 4.18 -18.96
C SER A 281 8.08 4.73 -19.71
N ARG A 282 7.56 3.98 -20.68
CA ARG A 282 6.35 4.35 -21.42
C ARG A 282 5.10 4.37 -20.55
N GLN A 283 4.97 3.41 -19.65
CA GLN A 283 3.86 3.39 -18.70
C GLN A 283 3.91 4.57 -17.72
N ASP A 284 5.09 4.91 -17.21
CA ASP A 284 5.28 6.05 -16.31
C ASP A 284 4.98 7.38 -17.02
N VAL A 285 5.47 7.55 -18.25
CA VAL A 285 5.16 8.72 -19.08
C VAL A 285 3.66 8.81 -19.37
N ALA A 286 3.00 7.70 -19.74
CA ALA A 286 1.56 7.67 -19.99
C ALA A 286 0.76 8.10 -18.76
N THR A 287 1.14 7.64 -17.57
CA THR A 287 0.49 8.05 -16.31
C THR A 287 0.59 9.56 -16.08
N LYS A 288 1.77 10.13 -16.27
CA LYS A 288 2.02 11.56 -16.09
C LYS A 288 1.30 12.40 -17.13
N LEU A 289 1.34 12.00 -18.40
CA LEU A 289 0.58 12.66 -19.46
C LEU A 289 -0.92 12.70 -19.18
N VAL A 290 -1.50 11.57 -18.84
CA VAL A 290 -2.95 11.50 -18.52
C VAL A 290 -3.30 12.47 -17.39
N LYS A 291 -2.50 12.52 -16.32
CA LYS A 291 -2.73 13.45 -15.20
C LYS A 291 -2.60 14.91 -15.60
N ILE A 292 -1.59 15.26 -16.40
CA ILE A 292 -1.41 16.63 -16.92
C ILE A 292 -2.62 17.03 -17.76
N PHE A 293 -3.00 16.19 -18.70
CA PHE A 293 -4.12 16.49 -19.62
C PHE A 293 -5.48 16.47 -18.94
N LEU A 294 -5.68 15.65 -17.90
CA LEU A 294 -6.87 15.74 -17.04
C LEU A 294 -6.95 17.12 -16.35
N GLY A 295 -5.80 17.59 -15.81
CA GLY A 295 -5.72 18.91 -15.19
C GLY A 295 -5.98 20.06 -16.16
N GLN A 296 -5.73 19.88 -17.46
CA GLN A 296 -6.01 20.86 -18.52
C GLN A 296 -7.41 20.68 -19.17
N GLY A 297 -8.19 19.70 -18.74
CA GLY A 297 -9.49 19.37 -19.38
C GLY A 297 -9.36 18.76 -20.78
N LEU A 298 -8.18 18.25 -21.14
CA LEU A 298 -7.84 17.77 -22.48
C LEU A 298 -7.56 16.26 -22.55
N ALA A 299 -7.97 15.49 -21.55
CA ALA A 299 -7.67 14.05 -21.50
C ALA A 299 -8.31 13.28 -22.68
N VAL A 300 -9.58 13.51 -22.96
CA VAL A 300 -10.26 12.85 -24.08
C VAL A 300 -9.66 13.27 -25.43
N PRO A 301 -9.40 14.55 -25.70
CA PRO A 301 -8.65 14.97 -26.89
C PRO A 301 -7.26 14.33 -27.02
N LEU A 302 -6.52 14.15 -25.92
CA LEU A 302 -5.25 13.44 -25.93
C LEU A 302 -5.42 11.99 -26.41
N LEU A 303 -6.38 11.27 -25.83
CA LEU A 303 -6.64 9.87 -26.20
C LEU A 303 -7.09 9.75 -27.65
N ASP A 304 -7.94 10.67 -28.12
CA ASP A 304 -8.36 10.71 -29.51
C ASP A 304 -7.18 10.93 -30.46
N TYR A 305 -6.29 11.86 -30.12
CA TYR A 305 -5.05 12.14 -30.88
C TYR A 305 -4.14 10.92 -30.96
N LEU A 306 -3.82 10.30 -29.84
CA LEU A 306 -2.92 9.13 -29.78
C LEU A 306 -3.51 7.90 -30.48
N THR A 307 -4.82 7.65 -30.28
CA THR A 307 -5.50 6.51 -30.91
C THR A 307 -5.66 6.70 -32.41
N ALA A 308 -5.92 7.92 -32.89
CA ALA A 308 -5.97 8.25 -34.31
C ALA A 308 -4.63 7.96 -35.00
N HIS A 309 -3.51 8.27 -34.36
CA HIS A 309 -2.17 7.98 -34.89
C HIS A 309 -1.87 6.48 -34.95
N GLU A 310 -2.23 5.73 -33.94
CA GLU A 310 -2.05 4.27 -33.95
C GLU A 310 -2.94 3.63 -35.04
N LEU A 311 -4.20 4.06 -35.14
CA LEU A 311 -5.12 3.60 -36.19
C LEU A 311 -4.59 3.85 -37.60
N ALA A 312 -4.00 5.01 -37.86
CA ALA A 312 -3.42 5.35 -39.16
C ALA A 312 -2.31 4.38 -39.58
N ARG A 313 -1.56 3.86 -38.63
CA ARG A 313 -0.46 2.89 -38.84
C ARG A 313 -0.91 1.44 -38.88
N THR A 314 -2.11 1.14 -38.38
CA THR A 314 -2.63 -0.23 -38.28
C THR A 314 -3.28 -0.63 -39.60
N THR A 315 -2.79 -1.74 -40.17
CA THR A 315 -3.34 -2.32 -41.43
C THR A 315 -4.36 -3.42 -41.12
N ASP A 316 -4.10 -4.24 -40.09
CA ASP A 316 -4.97 -5.32 -39.67
C ASP A 316 -5.75 -4.94 -38.42
N PRO A 317 -7.09 -4.83 -38.47
CA PRO A 317 -7.91 -4.46 -37.31
C PRO A 317 -7.77 -5.43 -36.13
N ASN A 318 -7.38 -6.69 -36.35
CA ASN A 318 -7.21 -7.69 -35.29
C ASN A 318 -5.96 -7.42 -34.41
N THR A 319 -5.02 -6.61 -34.89
CA THR A 319 -3.81 -6.21 -34.15
C THR A 319 -3.97 -4.90 -33.38
N LEU A 320 -5.14 -4.27 -33.50
CA LEU A 320 -5.41 -2.95 -32.95
C LEU A 320 -5.24 -2.91 -31.45
N PHE A 321 -4.42 -1.96 -30.94
CA PHE A 321 -4.16 -1.75 -29.51
C PHE A 321 -3.62 -2.97 -28.74
N ARG A 322 -3.11 -3.98 -29.45
CA ARG A 322 -2.50 -5.16 -28.83
C ARG A 322 -1.09 -4.89 -28.30
N SER A 323 -0.38 -3.93 -28.88
CA SER A 323 0.94 -3.51 -28.45
C SER A 323 0.86 -2.61 -27.19
N ASN A 324 2.03 -2.45 -26.54
CA ASN A 324 2.19 -1.47 -25.45
C ASN A 324 2.63 -0.11 -26.02
N SER A 325 1.82 0.44 -26.93
CA SER A 325 2.01 1.78 -27.50
C SER A 325 1.71 2.89 -26.47
N LEU A 326 2.11 4.12 -26.77
CA LEU A 326 1.75 5.26 -25.94
C LEU A 326 0.22 5.44 -25.88
N ALA A 327 -0.49 5.19 -26.99
CA ALA A 327 -1.95 5.23 -27.05
C ALA A 327 -2.60 4.21 -26.12
N SER A 328 -2.19 2.93 -26.22
CA SER A 328 -2.77 1.86 -25.41
C SER A 328 -2.45 2.03 -23.90
N LYS A 329 -1.23 2.48 -23.58
CA LYS A 329 -0.84 2.75 -22.20
C LYS A 329 -1.54 3.99 -21.62
N SER A 330 -1.74 5.03 -22.41
CA SER A 330 -2.48 6.23 -21.98
C SER A 330 -3.95 5.93 -21.73
N MET A 331 -4.60 5.11 -22.56
CA MET A 331 -5.97 4.67 -22.34
C MET A 331 -6.07 3.82 -21.07
N GLU A 332 -5.14 2.90 -20.86
CA GLU A 332 -5.07 2.07 -19.65
C GLU A 332 -4.95 2.93 -18.39
N GLN A 333 -4.03 3.89 -18.36
CA GLN A 333 -3.83 4.77 -17.21
C GLN A 333 -5.01 5.74 -17.01
N PHE A 334 -5.62 6.21 -18.09
CA PHE A 334 -6.84 7.02 -18.02
C PHE A 334 -7.98 6.27 -17.33
N MET A 335 -8.23 5.02 -17.72
CA MET A 335 -9.25 4.19 -17.07
C MET A 335 -8.95 3.97 -15.58
N LYS A 336 -7.68 3.77 -15.22
CA LYS A 336 -7.27 3.62 -13.82
C LYS A 336 -7.47 4.90 -13.01
N VAL A 337 -7.14 6.08 -13.56
CA VAL A 337 -7.28 7.34 -12.85
C VAL A 337 -8.75 7.76 -12.71
N VAL A 338 -9.51 7.66 -13.77
CA VAL A 338 -10.91 8.15 -13.82
C VAL A 338 -11.88 7.08 -13.34
N GLY A 339 -11.59 5.82 -13.59
CA GLY A 339 -12.51 4.70 -13.41
C GLY A 339 -12.33 3.91 -12.12
N LEU A 340 -11.36 4.21 -11.26
CA LEU A 340 -11.11 3.41 -10.06
C LEU A 340 -12.32 3.31 -9.11
N PRO A 341 -13.05 4.40 -8.80
CA PRO A 341 -14.27 4.30 -7.98
C PRO A 341 -15.36 3.43 -8.62
N TYR A 342 -15.52 3.54 -9.94
CA TYR A 342 -16.44 2.72 -10.71
C TYR A 342 -16.03 1.23 -10.65
N LEU A 343 -14.76 0.92 -10.85
CA LEU A 343 -14.22 -0.43 -10.74
C LEU A 343 -14.49 -1.04 -9.36
N HIS A 344 -14.32 -0.25 -8.29
CA HIS A 344 -14.60 -0.68 -6.93
C HIS A 344 -16.08 -1.00 -6.73
N GLU A 345 -16.96 -0.14 -7.21
CA GLU A 345 -18.41 -0.36 -7.09
C GLU A 345 -18.84 -1.66 -7.80
N VAL A 346 -18.27 -1.94 -8.97
CA VAL A 346 -18.62 -3.11 -9.79
C VAL A 346 -18.02 -4.39 -9.22
N LEU A 347 -16.71 -4.43 -8.92
CA LEU A 347 -16.01 -5.68 -8.63
C LEU A 347 -15.85 -5.98 -7.14
N LYS A 348 -15.81 -4.97 -6.27
CA LYS A 348 -15.51 -5.19 -4.85
C LYS A 348 -16.47 -6.17 -4.16
N PRO A 349 -17.80 -6.13 -4.40
CA PRO A 349 -18.71 -7.10 -3.80
C PRO A 349 -18.40 -8.55 -4.19
N VAL A 350 -18.16 -8.81 -5.47
CA VAL A 350 -17.88 -10.17 -5.96
C VAL A 350 -16.51 -10.65 -5.51
N VAL A 351 -15.50 -9.79 -5.58
CA VAL A 351 -14.14 -10.12 -5.12
C VAL A 351 -14.15 -10.42 -3.62
N ASN A 352 -14.81 -9.62 -2.80
CA ASN A 352 -14.94 -9.89 -1.37
C ASN A 352 -15.62 -11.24 -1.10
N HIS A 353 -16.68 -11.54 -1.82
CA HIS A 353 -17.37 -12.84 -1.70
C HIS A 353 -16.43 -14.03 -1.97
N ILE A 354 -15.62 -13.95 -3.03
CA ILE A 354 -14.61 -14.98 -3.35
C ILE A 354 -13.60 -15.14 -2.22
N PHE A 355 -13.10 -14.03 -1.66
CA PHE A 355 -12.13 -14.03 -0.55
C PHE A 355 -12.73 -14.58 0.75
N GLU A 356 -14.01 -14.34 1.03
CA GLU A 356 -14.71 -14.85 2.22
C GLU A 356 -14.99 -16.34 2.14
N GLU A 357 -15.42 -16.83 0.98
CA GLU A 357 -15.75 -18.24 0.80
C GLU A 357 -14.52 -19.16 0.82
N LYS A 358 -13.36 -18.71 0.34
CA LYS A 358 -12.09 -19.46 0.28
C LYS A 358 -12.25 -20.89 -0.26
N LYS A 359 -13.15 -21.10 -1.21
CA LYS A 359 -13.45 -22.41 -1.77
C LYS A 359 -12.29 -22.92 -2.62
N TYR A 360 -12.05 -24.22 -2.55
CA TYR A 360 -11.04 -24.88 -3.38
C TYR A 360 -11.53 -25.01 -4.81
N VAL A 361 -10.73 -24.51 -5.76
CA VAL A 361 -11.00 -24.57 -7.19
C VAL A 361 -9.74 -24.99 -7.93
N GLU A 362 -9.80 -26.08 -8.68
CA GLU A 362 -8.71 -26.53 -9.56
C GLU A 362 -9.27 -27.31 -10.76
N LEU A 363 -8.76 -27.00 -11.93
CA LEU A 363 -9.14 -27.66 -13.18
C LEU A 363 -8.01 -28.53 -13.76
N ASP A 364 -6.76 -28.31 -13.32
CA ASP A 364 -5.60 -29.05 -13.79
C ASP A 364 -5.39 -30.29 -12.92
N PRO A 365 -5.53 -31.51 -13.47
CA PRO A 365 -5.35 -32.77 -12.73
C PRO A 365 -3.99 -32.85 -12.01
N GLY A 366 -2.93 -32.30 -12.62
CA GLY A 366 -1.57 -32.32 -12.05
C GLY A 366 -1.38 -31.44 -10.84
N LYS A 367 -2.31 -30.48 -10.60
CA LYS A 367 -2.29 -29.52 -9.49
C LYS A 367 -3.35 -29.79 -8.44
N MET A 368 -4.22 -30.80 -8.66
CA MET A 368 -5.25 -31.16 -7.69
C MET A 368 -4.62 -31.72 -6.42
N GLU A 369 -5.01 -31.18 -5.27
CA GLU A 369 -4.69 -31.72 -3.95
C GLU A 369 -5.54 -33.00 -3.71
N LEU A 370 -5.27 -34.05 -4.45
CA LEU A 370 -5.74 -35.37 -4.09
C LEU A 370 -4.98 -35.78 -2.83
N SER A 371 -5.69 -35.93 -1.72
CA SER A 371 -5.12 -36.13 -0.39
C SER A 371 -3.96 -37.12 -0.41
N ARG A 372 -2.72 -36.57 -0.36
CA ARG A 372 -1.47 -37.34 -0.19
C ARG A 372 -1.31 -37.86 1.25
N SER A 373 -2.36 -37.96 2.02
CA SER A 373 -2.40 -38.69 3.30
C SER A 373 -2.63 -40.17 3.07
N ARG A 374 -1.62 -40.87 2.55
CA ARG A 374 -1.47 -42.30 2.82
C ARG A 374 -1.16 -42.47 4.30
N ARG A 375 -2.15 -42.72 5.10
CA ARG A 375 -2.22 -43.49 6.34
C ARG A 375 -3.25 -42.88 7.31
N VAL A 376 -4.52 -43.06 7.01
CA VAL A 376 -5.53 -43.45 8.02
C VAL A 376 -6.69 -44.06 7.24
N ILE A 377 -6.99 -45.29 7.54
CA ILE A 377 -8.18 -45.98 7.11
C ILE A 377 -9.36 -45.24 7.74
N SER A 378 -10.12 -44.50 6.92
CA SER A 378 -11.44 -44.04 7.28
C SER A 378 -12.33 -44.09 6.04
N PHE A 379 -13.29 -44.94 6.11
CA PHE A 379 -14.43 -45.05 5.20
C PHE A 379 -15.15 -43.68 5.12
N LYS A 380 -14.96 -42.97 4.01
CA LYS A 380 -15.95 -42.14 3.28
C LYS A 380 -15.26 -41.31 2.20
N GLY A 381 -15.41 -41.75 0.94
CA GLY A 381 -15.48 -40.93 -0.25
C GLY A 381 -14.40 -39.89 -0.47
N SER A 382 -13.17 -40.29 -0.89
CA SER A 382 -12.31 -39.35 -1.63
C SER A 382 -13.03 -39.00 -2.93
N LEU A 383 -13.31 -37.71 -3.15
CA LEU A 383 -13.87 -37.21 -4.42
C LEU A 383 -12.92 -37.62 -5.54
N SER A 384 -13.46 -38.18 -6.61
CA SER A 384 -12.69 -38.50 -7.80
C SER A 384 -12.21 -37.20 -8.45
N GLU A 385 -11.11 -37.29 -9.20
CA GLU A 385 -10.56 -36.16 -9.98
C GLU A 385 -11.63 -35.47 -10.85
N ALA A 386 -12.52 -36.29 -11.46
CA ALA A 386 -13.65 -35.83 -12.24
C ALA A 386 -14.67 -35.03 -11.41
N GLN A 387 -14.96 -35.46 -10.18
CA GLN A 387 -15.89 -34.75 -9.29
C GLN A 387 -15.31 -33.42 -8.79
N VAL A 388 -14.02 -33.36 -8.48
CA VAL A 388 -13.32 -32.11 -8.10
C VAL A 388 -13.35 -31.13 -9.27
N ARG A 389 -13.08 -31.60 -10.50
CA ARG A 389 -13.12 -30.74 -11.69
C ARG A 389 -14.53 -30.23 -11.98
N GLU A 390 -15.54 -31.07 -11.88
CA GLU A 390 -16.94 -30.69 -12.11
C GLU A 390 -17.41 -29.67 -11.08
N SER A 391 -17.15 -29.91 -9.80
CA SER A 391 -17.45 -28.95 -8.72
C SER A 391 -16.71 -27.63 -8.90
N SER A 392 -15.43 -27.67 -9.27
CA SER A 392 -14.64 -26.48 -9.56
C SER A 392 -15.21 -25.69 -10.73
N LEU A 393 -15.63 -26.37 -11.80
CA LEU A 393 -16.20 -25.72 -12.97
C LEU A 393 -17.53 -25.04 -12.65
N GLU A 394 -18.39 -25.66 -11.84
CA GLU A 394 -19.67 -25.07 -11.42
C GLU A 394 -19.42 -23.81 -10.52
N LEU A 395 -18.46 -23.85 -9.60
CA LEU A 395 -18.09 -22.69 -8.81
C LEU A 395 -17.54 -21.54 -9.67
N LEU A 396 -16.65 -21.85 -10.62
CA LEU A 396 -16.10 -20.85 -11.55
C LEU A 396 -17.18 -20.22 -12.42
N LYS A 397 -18.11 -21.03 -12.93
CA LYS A 397 -19.26 -20.50 -13.69
C LYS A 397 -20.13 -19.57 -12.85
N GLY A 398 -20.37 -19.91 -11.58
CA GLY A 398 -21.11 -19.05 -10.64
C GLY A 398 -20.41 -17.71 -10.43
N TYR A 399 -19.14 -17.72 -10.07
CA TYR A 399 -18.37 -16.47 -9.87
C TYR A 399 -18.23 -15.65 -11.15
N LEU A 400 -17.99 -16.31 -12.29
CA LEU A 400 -17.92 -15.64 -13.59
C LEU A 400 -19.26 -15.00 -13.96
N GLY A 401 -20.38 -15.71 -13.71
CA GLY A 401 -21.73 -15.17 -13.87
C GLY A 401 -21.93 -13.89 -13.05
N ASP A 402 -21.58 -13.93 -11.76
CA ASP A 402 -21.68 -12.76 -10.87
C ASP A 402 -20.82 -11.58 -11.35
N ILE A 403 -19.60 -11.84 -11.82
CA ILE A 403 -18.72 -10.81 -12.40
C ILE A 403 -19.34 -10.20 -13.66
N VAL A 404 -19.79 -11.03 -14.59
CA VAL A 404 -20.38 -10.57 -15.85
C VAL A 404 -21.66 -9.78 -15.60
N ASP A 405 -22.54 -10.28 -14.72
CA ASP A 405 -23.78 -9.60 -14.36
C ASP A 405 -23.51 -8.26 -13.68
N ALA A 406 -22.50 -8.17 -12.80
CA ALA A 406 -22.08 -6.92 -12.19
C ALA A 406 -21.56 -5.91 -13.22
N ILE A 407 -20.77 -6.36 -14.20
CA ILE A 407 -20.26 -5.50 -15.28
C ILE A 407 -21.40 -5.02 -16.18
N VAL A 408 -22.25 -5.92 -16.66
CA VAL A 408 -23.37 -5.60 -17.55
C VAL A 408 -24.37 -4.69 -16.85
N GLY A 409 -24.67 -4.94 -15.57
CA GLY A 409 -25.59 -4.11 -14.78
C GLY A 409 -25.04 -2.73 -14.42
N SER A 410 -23.74 -2.47 -14.67
CA SER A 410 -23.07 -1.22 -14.30
C SER A 410 -22.95 -0.17 -15.40
N VAL A 411 -23.55 -0.39 -16.55
CA VAL A 411 -23.41 0.49 -17.74
C VAL A 411 -23.73 1.95 -17.43
N GLU A 412 -24.80 2.21 -16.70
CA GLU A 412 -25.21 3.57 -16.33
C GLU A 412 -24.28 4.23 -15.31
N LYS A 413 -23.48 3.44 -14.58
CA LYS A 413 -22.52 3.90 -13.57
C LYS A 413 -21.14 4.21 -14.15
N CYS A 414 -20.89 3.80 -15.39
CA CYS A 414 -19.63 4.07 -16.07
C CYS A 414 -19.38 5.58 -16.15
N PRO A 415 -18.19 6.09 -15.73
CA PRO A 415 -17.89 7.50 -15.74
C PRO A 415 -18.10 8.15 -17.11
N LEU A 416 -18.68 9.35 -17.13
CA LEU A 416 -18.99 10.07 -18.38
C LEU A 416 -17.75 10.23 -19.26
N LEU A 417 -16.59 10.58 -18.67
CA LEU A 417 -15.34 10.74 -19.42
C LEU A 417 -14.90 9.44 -20.11
N MET A 418 -15.08 8.29 -19.47
CA MET A 418 -14.80 6.99 -20.09
C MET A 418 -15.76 6.71 -21.24
N ARG A 419 -17.06 6.96 -21.06
CA ARG A 419 -18.06 6.77 -22.11
C ARG A 419 -17.77 7.66 -23.33
N VAL A 420 -17.40 8.92 -23.11
CA VAL A 420 -17.00 9.84 -24.19
C VAL A 420 -15.75 9.35 -24.91
N ALA A 421 -14.71 8.93 -24.16
CA ALA A 421 -13.49 8.40 -24.74
C ALA A 421 -13.76 7.16 -25.61
N PHE A 422 -14.57 6.22 -25.14
CA PHE A 422 -14.95 5.03 -25.92
C PHE A 422 -15.83 5.34 -27.13
N LYS A 423 -16.72 6.31 -27.03
CA LYS A 423 -17.51 6.78 -28.17
C LYS A 423 -16.60 7.36 -29.27
N GLN A 424 -15.63 8.16 -28.90
CA GLN A 424 -14.64 8.71 -29.83
C GLN A 424 -13.79 7.60 -30.46
N LEU A 425 -13.33 6.65 -29.66
CA LEU A 425 -12.55 5.49 -30.13
C LEU A 425 -13.37 4.69 -31.14
N ARG A 426 -14.62 4.37 -30.84
CA ARG A 426 -15.51 3.64 -31.75
C ARG A 426 -15.65 4.37 -33.08
N ARG A 427 -15.90 5.67 -33.04
CA ARG A 427 -16.02 6.49 -34.26
C ARG A 427 -14.75 6.44 -35.10
N ARG A 428 -13.57 6.57 -34.49
CA ARG A 428 -12.28 6.50 -35.18
C ARG A 428 -12.02 5.14 -35.84
N VAL A 429 -12.41 4.06 -35.15
CA VAL A 429 -12.30 2.70 -35.71
C VAL A 429 -13.27 2.50 -36.89
N GLU A 430 -14.50 3.00 -36.81
CA GLU A 430 -15.48 2.98 -37.89
C GLU A 430 -15.01 3.76 -39.12
N GLU A 431 -14.44 4.93 -38.93
CA GLU A 431 -13.87 5.75 -40.00
C GLU A 431 -12.68 5.06 -40.68
N ARG A 432 -11.82 4.39 -39.92
CA ARG A 432 -10.62 3.69 -40.44
C ARG A 432 -10.93 2.37 -41.12
N PHE A 433 -11.90 1.61 -40.62
CA PHE A 433 -12.34 0.30 -41.10
C PHE A 433 -13.84 0.28 -41.37
N PRO A 434 -14.30 0.94 -42.46
CA PRO A 434 -15.73 1.10 -42.71
C PRO A 434 -16.42 -0.15 -43.27
N SER A 435 -15.62 -1.16 -43.71
CA SER A 435 -16.17 -2.37 -44.31
C SER A 435 -17.00 -3.19 -43.31
N ALA A 436 -18.12 -3.76 -43.76
CA ALA A 436 -18.94 -4.67 -42.97
C ALA A 436 -18.16 -5.91 -42.49
N GLN A 437 -17.10 -6.31 -43.19
CA GLN A 437 -16.20 -7.39 -42.76
C GLN A 437 -15.42 -7.07 -41.48
N HIS A 438 -15.31 -5.81 -41.14
CA HIS A 438 -14.59 -5.32 -39.95
C HIS A 438 -15.55 -4.73 -38.91
N GLU A 439 -16.84 -5.00 -38.98
CA GLU A 439 -17.82 -4.47 -38.06
C GLU A 439 -17.49 -4.79 -36.60
N GLU A 440 -16.95 -5.97 -36.34
CA GLU A 440 -16.56 -6.39 -35.01
C GLU A 440 -15.39 -5.60 -34.43
N ALA A 441 -14.52 -5.00 -35.26
CA ALA A 441 -13.34 -4.25 -34.81
C ALA A 441 -13.71 -3.05 -33.90
N ARG A 442 -14.85 -2.42 -34.14
CA ARG A 442 -15.36 -1.30 -33.33
C ARG A 442 -15.70 -1.75 -31.91
N TYR A 443 -16.11 -2.99 -31.73
CA TYR A 443 -16.41 -3.58 -30.42
C TYR A 443 -15.16 -4.18 -29.77
N PHE A 444 -14.29 -4.86 -30.51
CA PHE A 444 -13.05 -5.43 -30.00
C PHE A 444 -12.10 -4.37 -29.42
N SER A 445 -12.03 -3.18 -30.06
CA SER A 445 -11.19 -2.10 -29.58
C SER A 445 -11.61 -1.62 -28.18
N ILE A 446 -12.91 -1.50 -27.94
CA ILE A 446 -13.43 -1.10 -26.62
C ILE A 446 -13.34 -2.23 -25.61
N SER A 447 -13.80 -3.45 -25.98
CA SER A 447 -13.77 -4.61 -25.10
C SER A 447 -12.35 -5.01 -24.72
N GLY A 448 -11.39 -4.87 -25.65
CA GLY A 448 -9.98 -5.07 -25.36
C GLY A 448 -9.45 -4.17 -24.25
N PHE A 449 -9.82 -2.90 -24.25
CA PHE A 449 -9.46 -2.00 -23.16
C PHE A 449 -10.19 -2.34 -21.87
N LEU A 450 -11.52 -2.50 -21.90
CA LEU A 450 -12.32 -2.76 -20.70
C LEU A 450 -11.96 -4.10 -20.04
N PHE A 451 -11.84 -5.18 -20.82
CA PHE A 451 -11.62 -6.50 -20.24
C PHE A 451 -10.13 -6.81 -20.06
N LEU A 452 -9.29 -6.64 -21.08
CA LEU A 452 -7.89 -7.06 -20.99
C LEU A 452 -7.00 -6.10 -20.18
N ARG A 453 -7.39 -4.83 -20.05
CA ARG A 453 -6.56 -3.80 -19.38
C ARG A 453 -7.20 -3.17 -18.15
N PHE A 454 -8.44 -3.52 -17.82
CA PHE A 454 -9.16 -2.92 -16.71
C PHE A 454 -9.82 -3.97 -15.80
N PHE A 455 -10.86 -4.68 -16.24
CA PHE A 455 -11.57 -5.63 -15.38
C PHE A 455 -10.77 -6.90 -15.09
N ALA A 456 -10.23 -7.60 -16.09
CA ALA A 456 -9.51 -8.85 -15.87
C ALA A 456 -8.24 -8.68 -15.02
N PRO A 457 -7.38 -7.66 -15.24
CA PRO A 457 -6.26 -7.41 -14.33
C PRO A 457 -6.69 -7.10 -12.90
N ALA A 458 -7.82 -6.43 -12.70
CA ALA A 458 -8.34 -6.14 -11.36
C ALA A 458 -8.86 -7.38 -10.64
N VAL A 459 -9.46 -8.33 -11.39
CA VAL A 459 -9.83 -9.64 -10.84
C VAL A 459 -8.60 -10.46 -10.50
N LEU A 460 -7.59 -10.45 -11.37
CA LEU A 460 -6.34 -11.22 -11.17
C LEU A 460 -5.54 -10.74 -9.95
N THR A 461 -5.41 -9.44 -9.79
CA THR A 461 -4.60 -8.80 -8.75
C THR A 461 -5.37 -7.68 -8.04
N PRO A 462 -6.35 -8.02 -7.20
CA PRO A 462 -7.25 -7.03 -6.61
C PRO A 462 -6.54 -5.97 -5.76
N LYS A 463 -5.44 -6.33 -5.09
CA LYS A 463 -4.64 -5.40 -4.31
C LYS A 463 -4.08 -4.25 -5.14
N LEU A 464 -3.57 -4.52 -6.36
CA LEU A 464 -2.99 -3.50 -7.24
C LEU A 464 -4.03 -2.49 -7.75
N PHE A 465 -5.32 -2.81 -7.65
CA PHE A 465 -6.44 -1.95 -7.98
C PHE A 465 -7.18 -1.45 -6.73
N SER A 466 -6.58 -1.58 -5.56
CA SER A 466 -7.14 -1.15 -4.27
C SER A 466 -8.51 -1.78 -3.93
N LEU A 467 -8.83 -2.93 -4.53
CA LEU A 467 -10.04 -3.71 -4.22
C LEU A 467 -9.88 -4.47 -2.91
N ARG A 468 -8.66 -4.84 -2.57
CA ARG A 468 -8.27 -5.52 -1.33
C ARG A 468 -7.01 -4.87 -0.77
N GLU A 469 -6.87 -4.90 0.55
CA GLU A 469 -5.68 -4.37 1.24
C GLU A 469 -4.49 -5.32 1.14
N GLN A 470 -4.76 -6.64 1.06
CA GLN A 470 -3.77 -7.69 1.01
C GLN A 470 -3.90 -8.52 -0.26
N HIS A 471 -2.82 -9.17 -0.67
CA HIS A 471 -2.84 -10.16 -1.74
C HIS A 471 -3.66 -11.40 -1.33
N ALA A 472 -4.15 -12.12 -2.34
CA ALA A 472 -4.86 -13.37 -2.14
C ALA A 472 -3.92 -14.47 -1.61
N ASP A 473 -4.44 -15.33 -0.72
CA ASP A 473 -3.80 -16.60 -0.38
C ASP A 473 -3.69 -17.49 -1.63
N PRO A 474 -2.83 -18.52 -1.63
CA PRO A 474 -2.61 -19.36 -2.83
C PRO A 474 -3.89 -19.99 -3.40
N ARG A 475 -4.83 -20.37 -2.54
CA ARG A 475 -6.10 -20.99 -2.95
C ARG A 475 -7.01 -19.98 -3.63
N THR A 476 -7.25 -18.85 -3.00
CA THR A 476 -8.03 -17.75 -3.58
C THR A 476 -7.34 -17.19 -4.84
N GLY A 477 -6.01 -17.02 -4.81
CA GLY A 477 -5.23 -16.59 -5.97
C GLY A 477 -5.38 -17.51 -7.18
N ARG A 478 -5.47 -18.83 -6.96
CA ARG A 478 -5.74 -19.80 -8.03
C ARG A 478 -7.13 -19.61 -8.64
N THR A 479 -8.15 -19.38 -7.81
CA THR A 479 -9.51 -19.07 -8.27
C THR A 479 -9.54 -17.82 -9.13
N LEU A 480 -8.92 -16.72 -8.66
CA LEU A 480 -8.85 -15.46 -9.40
C LEU A 480 -8.10 -15.61 -10.73
N LEU A 481 -7.01 -16.38 -10.75
CA LEU A 481 -6.26 -16.67 -11.98
C LEU A 481 -7.13 -17.40 -13.02
N LEU A 482 -7.93 -18.39 -12.59
CA LEU A 482 -8.79 -19.13 -13.48
C LEU A 482 -9.97 -18.28 -13.99
N LEU A 483 -10.49 -17.37 -13.17
CA LEU A 483 -11.53 -16.42 -13.57
C LEU A 483 -11.04 -15.36 -14.55
N ALA A 484 -9.79 -14.89 -14.39
CA ALA A 484 -9.22 -13.86 -15.25
C ALA A 484 -8.76 -14.36 -16.63
N LYS A 485 -8.59 -15.70 -16.80
CA LYS A 485 -8.26 -16.34 -18.09
C LYS A 485 -9.49 -16.52 -18.97
#